data_70c81cde2bf80b3791dd453a2053ee28
#
_entry.id   70c81cde2bf80b3791dd453a2053ee28
#
_cell.length_a   1.000
_cell.length_b   1.000
_cell.length_c   1.000
_cell.angle_alpha   90.00
_cell.angle_beta   90.00
_cell.angle_gamma   90.00
#
_symmetry.space_group_name_H-M   'P 1'
#
loop_
_entity.id
_entity.type
_entity.pdbx_description
1 polymer ?
#
loop_
_entity_poly.entity_id
_entity_poly.type
_entity_poly.pdbx_seq_one_letter_code
_entity_poly.pdbx_strand_id
1 'polypeptide(L)'
;MSVGHTGVTTEPVVTCGDEHEDCGIREVLDRIGDKWSVLVVVELAQGVRRFRQLQRAVPGISQRMLTLTVRRLERDGLITRTVHPTVPPQVEYELTTMGHSLTHLVKALADWSADHRDAIARARQEWDAVHPDSGIR
;
A
#
# COMPACT_ATOMS: atom_id res chain seq x y z
N MET A 1 0.90 12.95 -39.59
CA MET A 1 1.33 12.47 -39.10
C MET A 1 0.96 12.08 -38.04
N SER A 2 0.85 11.51 -37.73
CA SER A 2 0.51 10.93 -36.71
C SER A 2 1.01 11.25 -35.55
N VAL A 3 1.53 12.15 -35.55
CA VAL A 3 2.05 12.55 -34.51
C VAL A 3 1.38 12.55 -33.30
N GLY A 4 0.30 13.01 -33.22
CA GLY A 4 -0.31 13.16 -31.98
C GLY A 4 -0.50 11.93 -31.26
N HIS A 5 -0.60 10.92 -31.93
CA HIS A 5 -0.94 9.83 -31.23
C HIS A 5 0.14 9.23 -30.55
N THR A 6 1.25 9.61 -30.84
CA THR A 6 2.32 9.03 -30.13
C THR A 6 2.22 9.33 -28.67
N GLY A 7 1.81 10.48 -28.32
CA GLY A 7 1.76 10.79 -26.92
C GLY A 7 0.74 9.96 -26.21
N VAL A 8 -0.31 9.70 -26.88
CA VAL A 8 -1.35 8.95 -26.27
C VAL A 8 -0.93 7.56 -25.93
N THR A 9 -0.13 6.98 -26.77
CA THR A 9 0.23 5.62 -26.54
C THR A 9 1.23 5.45 -25.46
N THR A 10 1.76 6.53 -24.94
CA THR A 10 2.74 6.38 -23.89
C THR A 10 2.11 5.95 -22.58
N GLU A 11 0.82 6.12 -22.43
CA GLU A 11 0.20 5.74 -21.19
C GLU A 11 0.08 4.23 -21.13
N PRO A 12 0.66 3.62 -20.13
CA PRO A 12 0.53 2.19 -20.02
C PRO A 12 -0.89 1.81 -19.63
N VAL A 13 -1.41 0.87 -20.32
CA VAL A 13 -2.69 0.31 -19.94
C VAL A 13 -2.40 -0.93 -19.12
N VAL A 14 -2.96 -1.01 -17.94
CA VAL A 14 -2.75 -2.16 -17.10
C VAL A 14 -3.59 -3.30 -17.65
N THR A 15 -2.95 -4.21 -18.35
CA THR A 15 -3.62 -5.36 -18.88
C THR A 15 -2.96 -6.60 -18.34
N CYS A 16 -3.75 -7.60 -18.09
CA CYS A 16 -3.25 -8.83 -17.55
C CYS A 16 -3.46 -9.99 -18.50
N GLY A 17 -3.26 -9.76 -19.75
CA GLY A 17 -3.42 -10.85 -20.71
C GLY A 17 -4.88 -11.13 -20.98
N ASP A 18 -5.27 -12.37 -20.89
CA ASP A 18 -6.62 -12.73 -21.25
C ASP A 18 -7.64 -12.13 -20.30
N GLU A 19 -8.76 -11.82 -20.87
CA GLU A 19 -9.82 -11.18 -20.11
C GLU A 19 -10.37 -12.06 -18.99
N HIS A 20 -10.12 -13.35 -19.05
CA HIS A 20 -10.64 -14.23 -18.03
C HIS A 20 -9.65 -14.55 -16.92
N GLU A 21 -8.45 -14.07 -17.03
CA GLU A 21 -7.45 -14.34 -16.03
C GLU A 21 -7.00 -13.08 -15.34
N ASP A 22 -7.00 -13.18 -14.02
CA ASP A 22 -6.50 -12.10 -13.21
C ASP A 22 -5.00 -12.35 -13.06
N CYS A 23 -4.18 -11.45 -13.48
CA CYS A 23 -2.72 -11.58 -13.39
C CYS A 23 -2.20 -11.32 -11.98
N GLY A 24 -3.06 -11.37 -11.00
CA GLY A 24 -2.64 -11.12 -9.62
C GLY A 24 -2.74 -9.66 -9.23
N ILE A 25 -3.07 -8.78 -10.15
CA ILE A 25 -3.12 -7.35 -9.83
C ILE A 25 -4.21 -7.05 -8.81
N ARG A 26 -5.29 -7.80 -8.81
CA ARG A 26 -6.36 -7.58 -7.86
C ARG A 26 -5.88 -7.83 -6.43
N GLU A 27 -5.13 -8.90 -6.22
CA GLU A 27 -4.58 -9.21 -4.92
C GLU A 27 -3.55 -8.18 -4.49
N VAL A 28 -2.73 -7.71 -5.43
CA VAL A 28 -1.76 -6.66 -5.15
C VAL A 28 -2.50 -5.37 -4.75
N LEU A 29 -3.56 -5.03 -5.48
CA LEU A 29 -4.34 -3.84 -5.15
C LEU A 29 -5.01 -3.96 -3.80
N ASP A 30 -5.45 -5.16 -3.42
CA ASP A 30 -6.00 -5.36 -2.09
C ASP A 30 -4.98 -5.04 -1.00
N ARG A 31 -3.71 -5.37 -1.21
CA ARG A 31 -2.67 -5.06 -0.24
C ARG A 31 -2.30 -3.59 -0.25
N ILE A 32 -2.19 -2.99 -1.44
CA ILE A 32 -1.89 -1.57 -1.56
C ILE A 32 -3.07 -0.73 -1.06
N GLY A 33 -4.30 -1.21 -1.27
CA GLY A 33 -5.49 -0.51 -0.83
C GLY A 33 -5.79 -0.68 0.66
N ASP A 34 -5.15 -1.64 1.32
CA ASP A 34 -5.32 -1.84 2.74
C ASP A 34 -4.35 -0.92 3.47
N LYS A 35 -4.89 0.10 4.12
CA LYS A 35 -4.03 1.09 4.77
C LYS A 35 -3.14 0.48 5.84
N TRP A 36 -3.63 -0.54 6.56
CA TRP A 36 -2.83 -1.16 7.61
C TRP A 36 -1.63 -1.91 7.04
N SER A 37 -1.84 -2.63 5.93
CA SER A 37 -0.76 -3.34 5.27
C SER A 37 0.31 -2.38 4.77
N VAL A 38 -0.10 -1.28 4.14
CA VAL A 38 0.84 -0.28 3.65
C VAL A 38 1.62 0.35 4.80
N LEU A 39 0.94 0.69 5.90
CA LEU A 39 1.62 1.32 7.03
C LEU A 39 2.63 0.37 7.68
N VAL A 40 2.31 -0.92 7.78
CA VAL A 40 3.23 -1.91 8.31
C VAL A 40 4.43 -2.08 7.39
N VAL A 41 4.21 -2.16 6.09
CA VAL A 41 5.30 -2.30 5.13
C VAL A 41 6.24 -1.09 5.19
N VAL A 42 5.67 0.11 5.27
CA VAL A 42 6.47 1.33 5.36
C VAL A 42 7.31 1.33 6.64
N GLU A 43 6.73 0.89 7.74
CA GLU A 43 7.47 0.84 9.00
C GLU A 43 8.59 -0.19 8.93
N LEU A 44 8.34 -1.36 8.37
CA LEU A 44 9.34 -2.40 8.24
C LEU A 44 10.43 -2.06 7.22
N ALA A 45 10.18 -1.10 6.34
CA ALA A 45 11.20 -0.63 5.42
C ALA A 45 12.38 0.01 6.18
N GLN A 46 12.14 0.46 7.41
CA GLN A 46 13.19 1.06 8.22
C GLN A 46 14.04 0.02 8.93
N GLY A 47 13.60 -1.21 9.01
CA GLY A 47 14.36 -2.29 9.64
C GLY A 47 13.47 -3.28 10.34
N VAL A 48 14.10 -4.23 10.99
CA VAL A 48 13.42 -5.28 11.73
C VAL A 48 12.65 -4.68 12.90
N ARG A 49 11.44 -5.17 13.12
CA ARG A 49 10.62 -4.70 14.24
C ARG A 49 9.96 -5.86 14.96
N ARG A 50 9.77 -5.68 16.26
CA ARG A 50 8.97 -6.60 17.06
C ARG A 50 7.52 -6.19 17.00
N PHE A 51 6.64 -7.11 17.38
CA PHE A 51 5.20 -6.86 17.31
C PHE A 51 4.79 -5.58 18.04
N ARG A 52 5.27 -5.38 19.26
CA ARG A 52 4.89 -4.19 20.02
C ARG A 52 5.45 -2.90 19.43
N GLN A 53 6.62 -2.99 18.80
CA GLN A 53 7.19 -1.83 18.12
C GLN A 53 6.33 -1.43 16.93
N LEU A 54 5.84 -2.42 16.18
CA LEU A 54 4.92 -2.15 15.06
C LEU A 54 3.63 -1.54 15.57
N GLN A 55 3.09 -2.07 16.64
CA GLN A 55 1.83 -1.57 17.18
C GLN A 55 1.95 -0.11 17.61
N ARG A 56 3.07 0.26 18.20
CA ARG A 56 3.31 1.65 18.59
C ARG A 56 3.55 2.56 17.40
N ALA A 57 4.21 2.03 16.36
CA ALA A 57 4.59 2.82 15.20
C ALA A 57 3.41 3.06 14.25
N VAL A 58 2.36 2.24 14.35
CA VAL A 58 1.19 2.37 13.47
C VAL A 58 0.02 2.80 14.34
N PRO A 59 -0.20 4.11 14.47
CA PRO A 59 -1.22 4.63 15.37
C PRO A 59 -2.62 4.14 15.01
N GLY A 60 -3.36 3.75 16.04
CA GLY A 60 -4.74 3.33 15.86
C GLY A 60 -4.95 1.87 15.51
N ILE A 61 -3.89 1.12 15.24
CA ILE A 61 -4.07 -0.28 14.92
C ILE A 61 -4.28 -1.10 16.19
N SER A 62 -5.31 -1.93 16.21
CA SER A 62 -5.55 -2.83 17.32
C SER A 62 -4.61 -4.03 17.24
N GLN A 63 -4.42 -4.69 18.38
CA GLN A 63 -3.62 -5.90 18.42
C GLN A 63 -4.17 -6.96 17.46
N ARG A 64 -5.48 -7.08 17.43
CA ARG A 64 -6.15 -8.05 16.54
C ARG A 64 -5.88 -7.72 15.07
N MET A 65 -6.01 -6.46 14.70
CA MET A 65 -5.80 -6.04 13.31
C MET A 65 -4.33 -6.20 12.92
N LEU A 66 -3.41 -5.87 13.81
CA LEU A 66 -1.99 -6.05 13.52
C LEU A 66 -1.65 -7.52 13.33
N THR A 67 -2.19 -8.39 14.19
CA THR A 67 -1.98 -9.83 14.05
C THR A 67 -2.45 -10.32 12.68
N LEU A 68 -3.63 -9.87 12.26
CA LEU A 68 -4.18 -10.27 10.97
C LEU A 68 -3.33 -9.72 9.82
N THR A 69 -2.92 -8.47 9.94
CA THR A 69 -2.15 -7.80 8.90
C THR A 69 -0.80 -8.48 8.68
N VAL A 70 -0.05 -8.76 9.76
CA VAL A 70 1.25 -9.39 9.61
C VAL A 70 1.12 -10.83 9.09
N ARG A 71 0.06 -11.53 9.45
CA ARG A 71 -0.17 -12.86 8.91
C ARG A 71 -0.45 -12.84 7.41
N ARG A 72 -1.22 -11.87 6.96
CA ARG A 72 -1.51 -11.71 5.54
C ARG A 72 -0.24 -11.37 4.76
N LEU A 73 0.56 -10.46 5.29
CA LEU A 73 1.82 -10.08 4.64
C LEU A 73 2.81 -11.25 4.60
N GLU A 74 2.86 -12.03 5.66
CA GLU A 74 3.71 -13.22 5.69
C GLU A 74 3.23 -14.25 4.68
N ARG A 75 1.93 -14.47 4.61
CA ARG A 75 1.34 -15.40 3.64
C ARG A 75 1.66 -14.99 2.21
N ASP A 76 1.67 -13.69 1.94
CA ASP A 76 1.97 -13.16 0.61
C ASP A 76 3.47 -13.16 0.30
N GLY A 77 4.31 -13.53 1.27
CA GLY A 77 5.75 -13.57 1.05
C GLY A 77 6.43 -12.20 1.13
N LEU A 78 5.72 -11.20 1.67
CA LEU A 78 6.26 -9.84 1.77
C LEU A 78 7.07 -9.63 3.04
N ILE A 79 6.80 -10.40 4.07
CA ILE A 79 7.56 -10.33 5.32
C ILE A 79 7.92 -11.73 5.79
N THR A 80 8.94 -11.80 6.65
CA THR A 80 9.28 -13.01 7.37
C THR A 80 9.04 -12.79 8.86
N ARG A 81 8.72 -13.87 9.53
CA ARG A 81 8.50 -13.87 10.96
C ARG A 81 9.54 -14.78 11.56
N THR A 82 10.32 -14.27 12.48
CA THR A 82 11.36 -15.04 13.16
C THR A 82 11.04 -15.10 14.65
N VAL A 83 10.98 -16.31 15.19
CA VAL A 83 10.75 -16.52 16.62
C VAL A 83 12.09 -16.81 17.26
N HIS A 84 12.47 -15.98 18.22
CA HIS A 84 13.69 -16.21 18.98
C HIS A 84 13.34 -17.01 20.23
N PRO A 85 14.06 -18.10 20.50
CA PRO A 85 13.75 -19.00 21.65
C PRO A 85 14.27 -18.42 22.95
N THR A 86 13.86 -17.25 23.29
CA THR A 86 14.20 -16.62 24.58
C THR A 86 13.03 -16.80 25.53
N VAL A 87 13.21 -16.38 26.78
CA VAL A 87 12.17 -16.45 27.80
C VAL A 87 11.93 -15.04 28.32
N PRO A 88 10.80 -14.42 27.96
CA PRO A 88 9.74 -14.91 27.04
C PRO A 88 10.18 -14.92 25.58
N PRO A 89 9.51 -15.71 24.74
CA PRO A 89 9.87 -15.75 23.33
C PRO A 89 9.65 -14.39 22.66
N GLN A 90 10.54 -14.05 21.76
CA GLN A 90 10.46 -12.79 21.02
C GLN A 90 10.21 -13.08 19.57
N VAL A 91 9.34 -12.29 18.95
CA VAL A 91 9.01 -12.44 17.54
C VAL A 91 9.42 -11.18 16.81
N GLU A 92 10.16 -11.35 15.73
CA GLU A 92 10.60 -10.24 14.91
C GLU A 92 10.06 -10.38 13.51
N TYR A 93 9.75 -9.24 12.88
CA TYR A 93 9.24 -9.18 11.53
C TYR A 93 10.20 -8.37 10.67
N GLU A 94 10.37 -8.81 9.44
CA GLU A 94 11.30 -8.17 8.52
C GLU A 94 10.77 -8.29 7.11
N LEU A 95 10.98 -7.27 6.27
CA LEU A 95 10.59 -7.36 4.87
C LEU A 95 11.49 -8.33 4.14
N THR A 96 10.88 -9.10 3.24
CA THR A 96 11.64 -9.91 2.28
C THR A 96 12.15 -8.99 1.16
N THR A 97 12.96 -9.53 0.26
CA THR A 97 13.39 -8.80 -0.93
C THR A 97 12.16 -8.32 -1.72
N MET A 98 11.15 -9.19 -1.85
CA MET A 98 9.92 -8.82 -2.54
C MET A 98 9.19 -7.71 -1.78
N GLY A 99 9.15 -7.77 -0.46
CA GLY A 99 8.55 -6.72 0.35
C GLY A 99 9.27 -5.39 0.17
N HIS A 100 10.59 -5.41 0.11
CA HIS A 100 11.36 -4.20 -0.14
C HIS A 100 11.05 -3.61 -1.52
N SER A 101 10.86 -4.45 -2.53
CA SER A 101 10.53 -3.95 -3.86
C SER A 101 9.18 -3.22 -3.87
N LEU A 102 8.25 -3.66 -3.02
CA LEU A 102 6.95 -3.00 -2.91
C LEU A 102 7.09 -1.60 -2.32
N THR A 103 8.06 -1.36 -1.45
CA THR A 103 8.23 -0.04 -0.82
C THR A 103 8.50 1.06 -1.84
N HIS A 104 9.15 0.74 -2.95
CA HIS A 104 9.40 1.73 -3.99
C HIS A 104 8.10 2.22 -4.62
N LEU A 105 7.15 1.31 -4.83
CA LEU A 105 5.85 1.67 -5.39
C LEU A 105 5.04 2.51 -4.40
N VAL A 106 5.07 2.13 -3.13
CA VAL A 106 4.37 2.87 -2.09
C VAL A 106 4.95 4.28 -1.97
N LYS A 107 6.27 4.40 -2.02
CA LYS A 107 6.91 5.71 -1.95
C LYS A 107 6.52 6.57 -3.15
N ALA A 108 6.51 6.00 -4.35
CA ALA A 108 6.12 6.73 -5.55
C ALA A 108 4.67 7.23 -5.42
N LEU A 109 3.79 6.40 -4.88
CA LEU A 109 2.40 6.78 -4.68
C LEU A 109 2.29 7.90 -3.64
N ALA A 110 3.07 7.81 -2.56
CA ALA A 110 3.07 8.85 -1.53
C ALA A 110 3.57 10.18 -2.10
N ASP A 111 4.63 10.14 -2.91
CA ASP A 111 5.17 11.34 -3.53
C ASP A 111 4.14 11.97 -4.47
N TRP A 112 3.48 11.15 -5.28
CA TRP A 112 2.43 11.63 -6.17
C TRP A 112 1.31 12.29 -5.38
N SER A 113 0.91 11.67 -4.27
CA SER A 113 -0.16 12.20 -3.43
C SER A 113 0.21 13.55 -2.84
N ALA A 114 1.44 13.69 -2.39
CA ALA A 114 1.91 14.96 -1.82
C ALA A 114 1.93 16.04 -2.89
N ASP A 115 2.38 15.71 -4.10
CA ASP A 115 2.48 16.67 -5.18
C ASP A 115 1.12 17.15 -5.67
N HIS A 116 0.09 16.31 -5.53
CA HIS A 116 -1.23 16.60 -6.07
C HIS A 116 -2.27 16.94 -5.01
N ARG A 117 -1.84 17.01 -3.74
CA ARG A 117 -2.80 17.25 -2.65
C ARG A 117 -3.60 18.52 -2.87
N ASP A 118 -2.94 19.62 -3.20
CA ASP A 118 -3.62 20.89 -3.37
C ASP A 118 -4.53 20.90 -4.58
N ALA A 119 -4.10 20.26 -5.66
CA ALA A 119 -4.92 20.18 -6.87
C ALA A 119 -6.19 19.36 -6.61
N ILE A 120 -6.07 18.27 -5.86
CA ILE A 120 -7.23 17.44 -5.52
C ILE A 120 -8.18 18.22 -4.62
N ALA A 121 -7.65 18.92 -3.62
CA ALA A 121 -8.47 19.71 -2.71
C ALA A 121 -9.24 20.79 -3.48
N ARG A 122 -8.57 21.44 -4.41
CA ARG A 122 -9.18 22.47 -5.22
C ARG A 122 -10.28 21.91 -6.12
N ALA A 123 -10.00 20.77 -6.75
CA ALA A 123 -10.98 20.11 -7.60
C ALA A 123 -12.24 19.72 -6.81
N ARG A 124 -12.03 19.22 -5.58
CA ARG A 124 -13.16 18.86 -4.73
C ARG A 124 -13.98 20.07 -4.35
N GLN A 125 -13.34 21.18 -4.02
CA GLN A 125 -14.06 22.41 -3.67
C GLN A 125 -14.89 22.90 -4.84
N GLU A 126 -14.33 22.89 -6.04
CA GLU A 126 -15.04 23.34 -7.23
C GLU A 126 -16.23 22.45 -7.54
N TRP A 127 -16.03 21.14 -7.42
CA TRP A 127 -17.12 20.22 -7.72
C TRP A 127 -18.23 20.33 -6.67
N ASP A 128 -17.87 20.43 -5.40
CA ASP A 128 -18.84 20.53 -4.31
C ASP A 128 -19.67 21.81 -4.43
N ALA A 129 -19.08 22.90 -4.90
CA ALA A 129 -19.79 24.15 -5.09
C ALA A 129 -20.89 24.04 -6.16
N VAL A 130 -20.66 23.20 -7.16
CA VAL A 130 -21.63 22.99 -8.23
C VAL A 130 -22.64 21.90 -7.87
N HIS A 131 -22.27 20.99 -6.97
CA HIS A 131 -23.10 19.85 -6.58
C HIS A 131 -23.35 19.81 -5.06
N PRO A 132 -23.99 20.83 -4.50
CA PRO A 132 -24.14 20.92 -3.05
C PRO A 132 -24.93 19.77 -2.44
N ASP A 133 -25.79 19.14 -3.21
CA ASP A 133 -26.65 18.08 -2.71
C ASP A 133 -26.18 16.68 -3.10
N SER A 134 -24.94 16.53 -3.48
CA SER A 134 -24.45 15.23 -3.98
C SER A 134 -24.40 14.16 -2.92
N GLY A 135 -24.21 14.54 -1.66
CA GLY A 135 -24.02 13.56 -0.60
C GLY A 135 -22.66 12.91 -0.57
N ILE A 136 -21.75 13.32 -1.43
CA ILE A 136 -20.41 12.76 -1.49
C ILE A 136 -19.48 13.56 -0.58
N ARG A 137 -18.64 12.85 0.17
CA ARG A 137 -17.67 13.49 1.03
C ARG A 137 -16.28 12.95 0.81
#